data_68f0870a19b30602aa8eadddbcb22edd
#
_entry.id   68f0870a19b30602aa8eadddbcb22edd
#
_cell.length_a   1.000
_cell.length_b   1.000
_cell.length_c   1.000
_cell.angle_alpha   90.00
_cell.angle_beta   90.00
_cell.angle_gamma   90.00
#
_symmetry.space_group_name_H-M   'P 1'
#
loop_
_entity.id
_entity.type
_entity.pdbx_description
1 polymer ?
#
loop_
_entity_poly.entity_id
_entity_poly.type
_entity_poly.pdbx_seq_one_letter_code
_entity_poly.pdbx_strand_id
1 'polypeptide(L)'
;MKFGTLFIALLLAGSTAQAQIPTPTSEAGPWSLDDCIRYAHEHNIQIQQQALQVEQRSVELNTSRHSRLPDLGANLGTNFSFGRSLISNNTYADNNQVSGSLGVSASLPVFMGGRINHEIAAGKLSLKAAAQDLDRIREDVSVNIMSYYLDVLVAKELVDVAEQALALSTQQVERSREQVRTGKVAESVLYENEALLAADEYKLTQSRNDLSLSLLALSQALNRTSAEGFDIVAPTFDSLTVESMRHLRNPAEVLSYALDNRPRIQAERFRLEQALRAVRMSRAAYYPQITLTGGYGTNVYHSFATGAVNPAFGRQFRNNSTEYVGVAINIPIFNRMATRNSVRTAKLGVRSQQLVLTEAEQTLQKEIETAYYQADAALLKYRSAEKALNSAQVAFRYEAEKYAAGRSTTFDYNLSLIHISEPTRRSYI
;
A
#
# COMPACT_ATOMS: atom_id res chain seq x y z
N MET A 1 -32.62 10.02 -57.08
CA MET A 1 -31.78 11.25 -57.16
C MET A 1 -31.09 11.42 -55.86
N LYS A 2 -29.80 11.45 -55.88
CA LYS A 2 -28.69 11.43 -54.94
C LYS A 2 -29.01 11.76 -53.47
N PHE A 3 -29.02 10.74 -52.62
CA PHE A 3 -28.88 10.86 -51.17
C PHE A 3 -27.39 10.86 -50.84
N GLY A 4 -26.91 12.02 -50.37
CA GLY A 4 -25.56 12.14 -49.87
C GLY A 4 -25.46 11.53 -48.47
N THR A 5 -24.77 10.43 -48.38
CA THR A 5 -24.34 9.80 -47.12
C THR A 5 -23.28 10.66 -46.43
N LEU A 6 -23.66 11.37 -45.37
CA LEU A 6 -22.71 12.01 -44.47
C LEU A 6 -22.29 10.98 -43.39
N PHE A 7 -21.22 10.25 -43.68
CA PHE A 7 -20.51 9.43 -42.70
C PHE A 7 -19.62 10.35 -41.86
N ILE A 8 -20.00 10.60 -40.62
CA ILE A 8 -19.10 11.21 -39.65
C ILE A 8 -18.14 10.12 -39.20
N ALA A 9 -16.95 10.06 -39.81
CA ALA A 9 -15.85 9.26 -39.37
C ALA A 9 -15.23 9.91 -38.11
N LEU A 10 -15.55 9.34 -36.93
CA LEU A 10 -14.87 9.68 -35.68
C LEU A 10 -13.48 9.02 -35.74
N LEU A 11 -12.45 9.80 -36.12
CA LEU A 11 -11.05 9.41 -36.05
C LEU A 11 -10.65 9.27 -34.56
N LEU A 12 -10.68 8.05 -34.04
CA LEU A 12 -9.97 7.65 -32.84
C LEU A 12 -8.48 7.65 -33.16
N ALA A 13 -7.81 8.78 -32.98
CA ALA A 13 -6.36 8.84 -32.89
C ALA A 13 -5.96 8.27 -31.53
N GLY A 14 -5.81 6.94 -31.44
CA GLY A 14 -5.18 6.25 -30.35
C GLY A 14 -3.69 6.58 -30.35
N SER A 15 -3.25 7.59 -29.60
CA SER A 15 -1.86 7.74 -29.24
C SER A 15 -1.50 6.59 -28.29
N THR A 16 -0.83 5.58 -28.81
CA THR A 16 -0.11 4.59 -28.00
C THR A 16 1.07 5.31 -27.36
N ALA A 17 0.85 5.87 -26.19
CA ALA A 17 1.94 6.23 -25.30
C ALA A 17 2.60 4.91 -24.89
N GLN A 18 3.68 4.53 -25.55
CA GLN A 18 4.61 3.53 -25.04
C GLN A 18 5.21 4.15 -23.76
N ALA A 19 4.77 3.67 -22.62
CA ALA A 19 5.46 3.90 -21.38
C ALA A 19 6.87 3.29 -21.55
N GLN A 20 7.86 4.14 -21.80
CA GLN A 20 9.24 3.77 -21.66
C GLN A 20 9.45 3.44 -20.17
N ILE A 21 9.59 2.15 -19.87
CA ILE A 21 10.09 1.70 -18.57
C ILE A 21 11.48 2.34 -18.47
N PRO A 22 11.71 3.25 -17.51
CA PRO A 22 13.05 3.81 -17.33
C PRO A 22 13.97 2.63 -17.00
N THR A 23 14.96 2.39 -17.84
CA THR A 23 16.06 1.48 -17.53
C THR A 23 16.71 2.02 -16.26
N PRO A 24 16.81 1.22 -15.18
CA PRO A 24 17.46 1.67 -13.98
C PRO A 24 18.90 2.04 -14.35
N THR A 25 19.26 3.29 -14.14
CA THR A 25 20.66 3.72 -14.13
C THR A 25 21.32 2.87 -13.05
N SER A 26 22.21 1.96 -13.47
CA SER A 26 23.09 1.23 -12.58
C SER A 26 23.96 2.27 -11.89
N GLU A 27 23.54 2.74 -10.72
CA GLU A 27 24.46 3.45 -9.82
C GLU A 27 25.48 2.40 -9.37
N ALA A 28 26.66 2.46 -9.99
CA ALA A 28 27.74 1.55 -9.73
C ALA A 28 28.35 1.87 -8.35
N GLY A 29 27.95 1.10 -7.34
CA GLY A 29 28.50 1.19 -5.99
C GLY A 29 27.59 0.51 -4.96
N PRO A 30 28.11 0.20 -3.78
CA PRO A 30 27.29 -0.32 -2.69
C PRO A 30 26.35 0.79 -2.16
N TRP A 31 25.08 0.44 -1.89
CA TRP A 31 24.03 1.36 -1.53
C TRP A 31 23.98 1.65 -0.03
N SER A 32 23.77 2.91 0.32
CA SER A 32 23.44 3.29 1.69
C SER A 32 21.97 2.98 2.03
N LEU A 33 21.62 2.99 3.32
CA LEU A 33 20.23 2.85 3.75
C LEU A 33 19.32 3.94 3.16
N ASP A 34 19.80 5.19 3.12
CA ASP A 34 19.05 6.33 2.58
C ASP A 34 18.80 6.18 1.07
N ASP A 35 19.77 5.63 0.32
CA ASP A 35 19.59 5.33 -1.11
C ASP A 35 18.54 4.25 -1.32
N CYS A 36 18.56 3.20 -0.50
CA CYS A 36 17.57 2.14 -0.53
C CYS A 36 16.15 2.68 -0.24
N ILE A 37 16.00 3.52 0.79
CA ILE A 37 14.70 4.12 1.15
C ILE A 37 14.21 5.05 0.04
N ARG A 38 15.08 5.92 -0.49
CA ARG A 38 14.74 6.83 -1.58
C ARG A 38 14.28 6.07 -2.82
N TYR A 39 15.03 5.06 -3.23
CA TYR A 39 14.67 4.21 -4.36
C TYR A 39 13.33 3.48 -4.15
N ALA A 40 13.12 2.94 -2.94
CA ALA A 40 11.85 2.29 -2.60
C ALA A 40 10.66 3.26 -2.68
N HIS A 41 10.82 4.51 -2.22
CA HIS A 41 9.76 5.52 -2.31
C HIS A 41 9.36 5.84 -3.75
N GLU A 42 10.28 5.75 -4.70
CA GLU A 42 10.02 6.04 -6.12
C GLU A 42 9.50 4.83 -6.89
N HIS A 43 9.96 3.62 -6.54
CA HIS A 43 9.74 2.42 -7.36
C HIS A 43 8.86 1.36 -6.70
N ASN A 44 8.58 1.48 -5.38
CA ASN A 44 7.78 0.46 -4.70
C ASN A 44 6.33 0.43 -5.18
N ILE A 45 5.88 -0.76 -5.61
CA ILE A 45 4.56 -0.97 -6.18
C ILE A 45 3.44 -0.63 -5.19
N GLN A 46 3.61 -0.90 -3.89
CA GLN A 46 2.60 -0.60 -2.87
C GLN A 46 2.39 0.91 -2.73
N ILE A 47 3.48 1.70 -2.76
CA ILE A 47 3.41 3.17 -2.73
C ILE A 47 2.72 3.70 -3.98
N GLN A 48 3.07 3.17 -5.17
CA GLN A 48 2.43 3.57 -6.43
C GLN A 48 0.94 3.22 -6.44
N GLN A 49 0.55 2.02 -5.98
CA GLN A 49 -0.86 1.64 -5.86
C GLN A 49 -1.62 2.58 -4.92
N GLN A 50 -1.03 2.93 -3.78
CA GLN A 50 -1.67 3.85 -2.83
C GLN A 50 -1.73 5.29 -3.38
N ALA A 51 -0.75 5.72 -4.16
CA ALA A 51 -0.79 7.01 -4.86
C ALA A 51 -1.95 7.06 -5.87
N LEU A 52 -2.19 5.99 -6.64
CA LEU A 52 -3.35 5.87 -7.51
C LEU A 52 -4.69 5.90 -6.73
N GLN A 53 -4.73 5.35 -5.50
CA GLN A 53 -5.92 5.49 -4.64
C GLN A 53 -6.18 6.95 -4.25
N VAL A 54 -5.14 7.73 -3.96
CA VAL A 54 -5.28 9.17 -3.71
C VAL A 54 -5.82 9.89 -4.95
N GLU A 55 -5.31 9.57 -6.13
CA GLU A 55 -5.80 10.15 -7.38
C GLU A 55 -7.26 9.77 -7.64
N GLN A 56 -7.64 8.51 -7.42
CA GLN A 56 -9.03 8.05 -7.52
C GLN A 56 -9.95 8.85 -6.59
N ARG A 57 -9.56 9.08 -5.31
CA ARG A 57 -10.35 9.92 -4.38
C ARG A 57 -10.44 11.38 -4.84
N SER A 58 -9.40 11.88 -5.50
CA SER A 58 -9.43 13.22 -6.11
C SER A 58 -10.46 13.31 -7.24
N VAL A 59 -10.52 12.31 -8.12
CA VAL A 59 -11.52 12.22 -9.19
C VAL A 59 -12.94 12.09 -8.62
N GLU A 60 -13.14 11.24 -7.59
CA GLU A 60 -14.43 11.10 -6.90
C GLU A 60 -14.90 12.42 -6.26
N LEU A 61 -13.98 13.16 -5.61
CA LEU A 61 -14.27 14.49 -5.09
C LEU A 61 -14.65 15.48 -6.21
N ASN A 62 -13.96 15.42 -7.34
CA ASN A 62 -14.28 16.24 -8.49
C ASN A 62 -15.69 15.93 -9.05
N THR A 63 -16.04 14.64 -9.17
CA THR A 63 -17.39 14.19 -9.50
C THR A 63 -18.44 14.73 -8.51
N SER A 64 -18.17 14.63 -7.21
CA SER A 64 -19.06 15.19 -6.19
C SER A 64 -19.22 16.70 -6.29
N ARG A 65 -18.18 17.44 -6.67
CA ARG A 65 -18.26 18.90 -6.91
C ARG A 65 -19.13 19.23 -8.12
N HIS A 66 -19.01 18.45 -9.19
CA HIS A 66 -19.75 18.64 -10.43
C HIS A 66 -21.21 18.14 -10.36
N SER A 67 -21.59 17.40 -9.30
CA SER A 67 -22.98 17.01 -9.07
C SER A 67 -23.95 18.21 -8.89
N ARG A 68 -23.41 19.43 -8.82
CA ARG A 68 -24.18 20.70 -8.84
C ARG A 68 -24.46 21.20 -10.24
N LEU A 69 -23.82 20.66 -11.27
CA LEU A 69 -24.02 21.04 -12.65
C LEU A 69 -25.26 20.32 -13.23
N PRO A 70 -25.85 20.86 -14.30
CA PRO A 70 -26.90 20.15 -14.98
C PRO A 70 -26.37 18.88 -15.64
N ASP A 71 -27.16 17.83 -15.55
CA ASP A 71 -26.99 16.64 -16.38
C ASP A 71 -27.73 16.86 -17.70
N LEU A 72 -27.08 16.58 -18.82
CA LEU A 72 -27.62 16.72 -20.18
C LEU A 72 -27.60 15.36 -20.86
N GLY A 73 -28.77 14.88 -21.23
CA GLY A 73 -28.93 13.63 -21.95
C GLY A 73 -29.71 13.78 -23.25
N ALA A 74 -29.40 12.96 -24.24
CA ALA A 74 -30.20 12.81 -25.46
C ALA A 74 -30.69 11.37 -25.56
N ASN A 75 -31.95 11.22 -25.99
CA ASN A 75 -32.56 9.94 -26.23
C ASN A 75 -33.16 9.86 -27.62
N LEU A 76 -32.93 8.75 -28.28
CA LEU A 76 -33.55 8.39 -29.56
C LEU A 76 -34.22 7.04 -29.38
N GLY A 77 -35.50 6.98 -29.66
CA GLY A 77 -36.28 5.76 -29.56
C GLY A 77 -37.07 5.45 -30.79
N THR A 78 -37.22 4.20 -31.15
CA THR A 78 -38.15 3.72 -32.17
C THR A 78 -39.01 2.63 -31.59
N ASN A 79 -40.33 2.73 -31.79
CA ASN A 79 -41.30 1.76 -31.29
C ASN A 79 -42.18 1.30 -32.46
N PHE A 80 -42.32 -0.01 -32.60
CA PHE A 80 -43.28 -0.65 -33.51
C PHE A 80 -44.45 -1.13 -32.69
N SER A 81 -45.68 -0.69 -33.04
CA SER A 81 -46.89 -1.06 -32.36
C SER A 81 -47.82 -1.78 -33.36
N PHE A 82 -48.29 -2.93 -32.96
CA PHE A 82 -49.22 -3.76 -33.78
C PHE A 82 -50.45 -4.09 -32.98
N GLY A 83 -51.60 -4.05 -33.62
CA GLY A 83 -52.89 -4.38 -33.02
C GLY A 83 -53.93 -3.29 -33.08
N ARG A 84 -54.94 -3.38 -32.27
CA ARG A 84 -56.07 -2.43 -32.24
C ARG A 84 -55.89 -1.43 -31.09
N SER A 85 -56.08 -0.15 -31.43
CA SER A 85 -56.08 0.93 -30.46
C SER A 85 -57.26 1.89 -30.68
N LEU A 86 -57.51 2.71 -29.69
CA LEU A 86 -58.51 3.75 -29.75
C LEU A 86 -58.03 4.85 -30.70
N ILE A 87 -58.79 5.16 -31.72
CA ILE A 87 -58.53 6.24 -32.70
C ILE A 87 -59.35 7.49 -32.36
N SER A 88 -59.04 8.60 -33.07
CA SER A 88 -59.60 9.94 -32.78
C SER A 88 -61.13 10.06 -32.74
N ASN A 89 -61.87 9.15 -33.38
CA ASN A 89 -63.33 9.10 -33.34
C ASN A 89 -63.86 8.18 -32.21
N ASN A 90 -63.08 7.87 -31.23
CA ASN A 90 -63.43 7.04 -30.05
C ASN A 90 -63.87 5.60 -30.38
N THR A 91 -63.37 5.06 -31.50
CA THR A 91 -63.61 3.66 -31.91
C THR A 91 -62.30 2.88 -31.93
N TYR A 92 -62.38 1.54 -31.75
CA TYR A 92 -61.22 0.66 -31.87
C TYR A 92 -61.01 0.28 -33.34
N ALA A 93 -59.83 0.57 -33.85
CA ALA A 93 -59.43 0.17 -35.21
C ALA A 93 -58.02 -0.41 -35.19
N ASP A 94 -57.63 -1.13 -36.23
CA ASP A 94 -56.30 -1.63 -36.41
C ASP A 94 -55.36 -0.43 -36.59
N ASN A 95 -54.40 -0.33 -35.69
CA ASN A 95 -53.44 0.80 -35.65
C ASN A 95 -52.00 0.26 -35.59
N ASN A 96 -51.61 -0.38 -36.66
CA ASN A 96 -50.19 -0.78 -36.82
C ASN A 96 -49.40 0.45 -37.19
N GLN A 97 -48.39 0.79 -36.38
CA GLN A 97 -47.60 1.98 -36.63
C GLN A 97 -46.16 1.83 -36.19
N VAL A 98 -45.27 2.52 -36.78
CA VAL A 98 -43.91 2.82 -36.30
C VAL A 98 -43.87 4.26 -35.82
N SER A 99 -43.33 4.47 -34.63
CA SER A 99 -43.09 5.79 -34.08
C SER A 99 -41.62 5.96 -33.70
N GLY A 100 -41.07 7.14 -33.99
CA GLY A 100 -39.74 7.56 -33.59
C GLY A 100 -39.83 8.75 -32.65
N SER A 101 -39.01 8.78 -31.64
CA SER A 101 -38.88 9.91 -30.71
C SER A 101 -37.42 10.35 -30.60
N LEU A 102 -37.19 11.64 -30.64
CA LEU A 102 -35.92 12.26 -30.34
C LEU A 102 -36.15 13.27 -29.22
N GLY A 103 -35.36 13.17 -28.15
CA GLY A 103 -35.40 14.11 -27.04
C GLY A 103 -34.01 14.49 -26.54
N VAL A 104 -33.88 15.74 -26.14
CA VAL A 104 -32.75 16.24 -25.35
C VAL A 104 -33.32 16.79 -24.06
N SER A 105 -32.79 16.36 -22.92
CA SER A 105 -33.25 16.80 -21.61
C SER A 105 -32.08 17.21 -20.73
N ALA A 106 -32.31 18.24 -19.92
CA ALA A 106 -31.41 18.71 -18.90
C ALA A 106 -32.06 18.63 -17.52
N SER A 107 -31.31 18.23 -16.50
CA SER A 107 -31.77 18.16 -15.11
C SER A 107 -30.72 18.78 -14.19
N LEU A 108 -31.15 19.78 -13.39
CA LEU A 108 -30.28 20.49 -12.44
C LEU A 108 -30.84 20.36 -11.02
N PRO A 109 -30.11 19.72 -10.08
CA PRO A 109 -30.51 19.69 -8.66
C PRO A 109 -30.27 21.05 -8.01
N VAL A 110 -31.33 21.82 -7.78
CA VAL A 110 -31.27 23.16 -7.17
C VAL A 110 -31.11 23.06 -5.65
N PHE A 111 -31.90 22.16 -5.04
CA PHE A 111 -31.85 21.93 -3.59
C PHE A 111 -32.12 20.46 -3.28
N MET A 112 -31.21 19.85 -2.51
CA MET A 112 -31.26 18.43 -2.11
C MET A 112 -31.12 18.26 -0.59
N GLY A 113 -31.74 19.18 0.20
CA GLY A 113 -31.65 19.13 1.66
C GLY A 113 -30.22 19.31 2.21
N GLY A 114 -29.32 19.90 1.45
CA GLY A 114 -27.89 20.04 1.82
C GLY A 114 -27.04 18.79 1.56
N ARG A 115 -27.61 17.69 0.98
CA ARG A 115 -26.92 16.44 0.70
C ARG A 115 -25.63 16.65 -0.09
N ILE A 116 -25.68 17.38 -1.20
CA ILE A 116 -24.52 17.65 -2.07
C ILE A 116 -23.37 18.34 -1.31
N ASN A 117 -23.71 19.29 -0.43
CA ASN A 117 -22.69 19.99 0.37
C ASN A 117 -21.97 19.04 1.34
N HIS A 118 -22.73 18.13 1.97
CA HIS A 118 -22.15 17.13 2.87
C HIS A 118 -21.40 16.03 2.11
N GLU A 119 -21.82 15.68 0.91
CA GLU A 119 -21.12 14.76 0.00
C GLU A 119 -19.75 15.31 -0.40
N ILE A 120 -19.69 16.58 -0.83
CA ILE A 120 -18.42 17.24 -1.14
C ILE A 120 -17.51 17.31 0.10
N ALA A 121 -18.08 17.61 1.28
CA ALA A 121 -17.31 17.63 2.52
C ALA A 121 -16.79 16.24 2.91
N ALA A 122 -17.60 15.19 2.72
CA ALA A 122 -17.19 13.80 2.93
C ALA A 122 -16.10 13.38 1.92
N GLY A 123 -16.22 13.76 0.65
CA GLY A 123 -15.19 13.51 -0.37
C GLY A 123 -13.85 14.18 -0.05
N LYS A 124 -13.86 15.42 0.48
CA LYS A 124 -12.64 16.09 0.94
C LYS A 124 -11.97 15.34 2.09
N LEU A 125 -12.75 14.80 3.03
CA LEU A 125 -12.24 14.02 4.16
C LEU A 125 -11.71 12.66 3.70
N SER A 126 -12.38 12.02 2.73
CA SER A 126 -11.91 10.79 2.09
C SER A 126 -10.57 10.97 1.39
N LEU A 127 -10.39 12.08 0.66
CA LEU A 127 -9.12 12.41 0.02
C LEU A 127 -8.01 12.65 1.06
N LYS A 128 -8.31 13.37 2.15
CA LYS A 128 -7.34 13.58 3.24
C LYS A 128 -6.95 12.25 3.91
N ALA A 129 -7.93 11.36 4.16
CA ALA A 129 -7.65 10.05 4.73
C ALA A 129 -6.74 9.22 3.81
N ALA A 130 -7.03 9.21 2.50
CA ALA A 130 -6.19 8.50 1.52
C ALA A 130 -4.76 9.05 1.42
N ALA A 131 -4.58 10.38 1.55
CA ALA A 131 -3.24 10.98 1.61
C ALA A 131 -2.47 10.53 2.86
N GLN A 132 -3.12 10.47 4.02
CA GLN A 132 -2.50 9.95 5.23
C GLN A 132 -2.21 8.44 5.14
N ASP A 133 -3.05 7.67 4.44
CA ASP A 133 -2.76 6.26 4.15
C ASP A 133 -1.51 6.10 3.26
N LEU A 134 -1.31 7.01 2.30
CA LEU A 134 -0.10 7.03 1.48
C LEU A 134 1.15 7.31 2.33
N ASP A 135 1.08 8.29 3.23
CA ASP A 135 2.20 8.60 4.13
C ASP A 135 2.49 7.42 5.07
N ARG A 136 1.44 6.74 5.59
CA ARG A 136 1.59 5.50 6.36
C ARG A 136 2.30 4.40 5.58
N ILE A 137 1.89 4.14 4.33
CA ILE A 137 2.54 3.11 3.48
C ILE A 137 4.01 3.45 3.23
N ARG A 138 4.35 4.74 3.04
CA ARG A 138 5.75 5.17 2.91
C ARG A 138 6.55 4.88 4.18
N GLU A 139 6.00 5.17 5.36
CA GLU A 139 6.62 4.81 6.64
C GLU A 139 6.80 3.29 6.76
N ASP A 140 5.76 2.50 6.49
CA ASP A 140 5.78 1.04 6.58
C ASP A 140 6.84 0.44 5.64
N VAL A 141 6.93 0.93 4.40
CA VAL A 141 7.96 0.51 3.42
C VAL A 141 9.35 0.89 3.92
N SER A 142 9.54 2.10 4.45
CA SER A 142 10.84 2.52 4.99
C SER A 142 11.31 1.63 6.14
N VAL A 143 10.42 1.27 7.06
CA VAL A 143 10.73 0.36 8.18
C VAL A 143 11.06 -1.05 7.66
N ASN A 144 10.31 -1.57 6.69
CA ASN A 144 10.59 -2.86 6.08
C ASN A 144 11.95 -2.90 5.38
N ILE A 145 12.27 -1.86 4.59
CA ILE A 145 13.59 -1.75 3.93
C ILE A 145 14.71 -1.69 4.97
N MET A 146 14.53 -0.92 6.06
CA MET A 146 15.49 -0.87 7.15
C MET A 146 15.71 -2.26 7.77
N SER A 147 14.64 -3.03 7.99
CA SER A 147 14.76 -4.39 8.53
C SER A 147 15.58 -5.30 7.61
N TYR A 148 15.23 -5.36 6.31
CA TYR A 148 16.01 -6.15 5.34
C TYR A 148 17.47 -5.68 5.20
N TYR A 149 17.71 -4.36 5.30
CA TYR A 149 19.06 -3.82 5.27
C TYR A 149 19.90 -4.28 6.47
N LEU A 150 19.30 -4.28 7.67
CA LEU A 150 19.93 -4.79 8.88
C LEU A 150 20.18 -6.29 8.80
N ASP A 151 19.24 -7.07 8.23
CA ASP A 151 19.42 -8.52 8.02
C ASP A 151 20.64 -8.80 7.10
N VAL A 152 20.85 -7.99 6.06
CA VAL A 152 22.03 -8.10 5.19
C VAL A 152 23.31 -7.76 5.96
N LEU A 153 23.29 -6.72 6.81
CA LEU A 153 24.45 -6.37 7.64
C LEU A 153 24.83 -7.51 8.59
N VAL A 154 23.83 -8.10 9.26
CA VAL A 154 24.04 -9.26 10.14
C VAL A 154 24.61 -10.44 9.35
N ALA A 155 24.09 -10.70 8.15
CA ALA A 155 24.58 -11.78 7.30
C ALA A 155 26.05 -11.54 6.83
N LYS A 156 26.43 -10.31 6.53
CA LYS A 156 27.84 -9.93 6.21
C LYS A 156 28.77 -10.23 7.40
N GLU A 157 28.41 -9.79 8.59
CA GLU A 157 29.19 -10.05 9.79
C GLU A 157 29.32 -11.55 10.10
N LEU A 158 28.27 -12.34 9.86
CA LEU A 158 28.33 -13.79 10.02
C LEU A 158 29.24 -14.48 9.00
N VAL A 159 29.39 -13.94 7.79
CA VAL A 159 30.38 -14.39 6.81
C VAL A 159 31.78 -14.10 7.31
N ASP A 160 32.06 -12.87 7.77
CA ASP A 160 33.36 -12.47 8.29
C ASP A 160 33.78 -13.33 9.50
N VAL A 161 32.83 -13.61 10.42
CA VAL A 161 33.07 -14.52 11.56
C VAL A 161 33.40 -15.94 11.07
N ALA A 162 32.66 -16.46 10.09
CA ALA A 162 32.91 -17.80 9.55
C ALA A 162 34.25 -17.88 8.79
N GLU A 163 34.66 -16.83 8.09
CA GLU A 163 35.98 -16.76 7.43
C GLU A 163 37.12 -16.75 8.44
N GLN A 164 36.98 -15.99 9.53
CA GLN A 164 37.95 -16.01 10.63
C GLN A 164 38.05 -17.38 11.32
N ALA A 165 36.91 -18.05 11.57
CA ALA A 165 36.89 -19.39 12.14
C ALA A 165 37.57 -20.40 11.22
N LEU A 166 37.30 -20.37 9.91
CA LEU A 166 37.94 -21.20 8.92
C LEU A 166 39.44 -20.99 8.87
N ALA A 167 39.91 -19.74 8.92
CA ALA A 167 41.34 -19.43 8.93
C ALA A 167 42.04 -20.01 10.16
N LEU A 168 41.40 -19.95 11.31
CA LEU A 168 41.93 -20.52 12.57
C LEU A 168 41.97 -22.05 12.54
N SER A 169 40.90 -22.72 12.10
CA SER A 169 40.86 -24.18 12.00
C SER A 169 41.84 -24.70 10.94
N THR A 170 42.06 -23.99 9.84
CA THR A 170 43.11 -24.29 8.83
C THR A 170 44.49 -24.27 9.47
N GLN A 171 44.82 -23.20 10.22
CA GLN A 171 46.11 -23.11 10.92
C GLN A 171 46.30 -24.23 11.96
N GLN A 172 45.17 -24.63 12.63
CA GLN A 172 45.21 -25.69 13.61
C GLN A 172 45.46 -27.08 13.00
N VAL A 173 44.85 -27.37 11.84
CA VAL A 173 45.14 -28.60 11.09
C VAL A 173 46.57 -28.66 10.65
N GLU A 174 47.14 -27.58 10.05
CA GLU A 174 48.57 -27.56 9.66
C GLU A 174 49.50 -27.78 10.85
N ARG A 175 49.22 -27.13 11.99
CA ARG A 175 50.00 -27.35 13.23
C ARG A 175 49.91 -28.79 13.73
N SER A 176 48.71 -29.38 13.75
CA SER A 176 48.47 -30.77 14.20
C SER A 176 49.18 -31.75 13.27
N ARG A 177 49.18 -31.55 11.98
CA ARG A 177 49.86 -32.37 10.98
C ARG A 177 51.37 -32.42 11.25
N GLU A 178 51.95 -31.27 11.57
CA GLU A 178 53.41 -31.20 11.90
C GLU A 178 53.72 -31.82 13.24
N GLN A 179 52.79 -31.72 14.26
CA GLN A 179 52.97 -32.36 15.54
C GLN A 179 52.86 -33.87 15.44
N VAL A 180 51.96 -34.42 14.63
CA VAL A 180 51.86 -35.84 14.36
C VAL A 180 53.09 -36.36 13.62
N ARG A 181 53.58 -35.65 12.62
CA ARG A 181 54.83 -35.95 11.88
C ARG A 181 56.05 -36.06 12.82
N THR A 182 56.09 -35.23 13.80
CA THR A 182 57.18 -35.21 14.81
C THR A 182 56.94 -36.14 16.03
N GLY A 183 55.81 -36.89 16.02
CA GLY A 183 55.47 -37.84 17.07
C GLY A 183 55.04 -37.24 18.42
N LYS A 184 54.70 -35.93 18.42
CA LYS A 184 54.34 -35.18 19.64
C LYS A 184 52.87 -35.39 20.07
N VAL A 185 51.98 -35.69 19.12
CA VAL A 185 50.56 -35.95 19.40
C VAL A 185 50.07 -37.18 18.62
N ALA A 186 48.96 -37.77 19.07
CA ALA A 186 48.35 -38.93 18.43
C ALA A 186 47.67 -38.49 17.12
N GLU A 187 47.60 -39.39 16.15
CA GLU A 187 47.00 -39.18 14.82
C GLU A 187 45.49 -38.82 14.96
N SER A 188 44.79 -39.31 16.02
CA SER A 188 43.40 -38.98 16.32
C SER A 188 43.16 -37.44 16.43
N VAL A 189 44.14 -36.70 16.95
CA VAL A 189 44.05 -35.23 17.09
C VAL A 189 44.05 -34.53 15.73
N LEU A 190 44.77 -35.07 14.75
CA LEU A 190 44.71 -34.56 13.40
C LEU A 190 43.33 -34.76 12.80
N TYR A 191 42.75 -35.94 12.89
CA TYR A 191 41.39 -36.22 12.38
C TYR A 191 40.29 -35.40 13.07
N GLU A 192 40.43 -35.14 14.37
CA GLU A 192 39.54 -34.24 15.10
C GLU A 192 39.60 -32.81 14.58
N ASN A 193 40.80 -32.29 14.28
CA ASN A 193 40.95 -30.97 13.71
C ASN A 193 40.53 -30.89 12.22
N GLU A 194 40.74 -31.96 11.43
CA GLU A 194 40.21 -32.04 10.06
C GLU A 194 38.67 -32.06 10.05
N ALA A 195 38.02 -32.75 11.01
CA ALA A 195 36.59 -32.73 11.17
C ALA A 195 36.05 -31.33 11.54
N LEU A 196 36.76 -30.60 12.41
CA LEU A 196 36.43 -29.21 12.74
C LEU A 196 36.57 -28.28 11.52
N LEU A 197 37.68 -28.41 10.76
CA LEU A 197 37.89 -27.67 9.52
C LEU A 197 36.73 -27.87 8.53
N ALA A 198 36.31 -29.13 8.29
CA ALA A 198 35.20 -29.44 7.41
C ALA A 198 33.86 -28.84 7.91
N ALA A 199 33.66 -28.78 9.22
CA ALA A 199 32.49 -28.13 9.82
C ALA A 199 32.52 -26.60 9.59
N ASP A 200 33.70 -25.96 9.69
CA ASP A 200 33.84 -24.52 9.44
C ASP A 200 33.71 -24.18 7.95
N GLU A 201 34.20 -25.03 7.04
CA GLU A 201 33.95 -24.89 5.58
C GLU A 201 32.46 -24.99 5.25
N TYR A 202 31.76 -25.94 5.84
CA TYR A 202 30.31 -26.03 5.71
C TYR A 202 29.63 -24.78 6.22
N LYS A 203 30.02 -24.29 7.38
CA LYS A 203 29.45 -23.08 8.00
C LYS A 203 29.67 -21.82 7.16
N LEU A 204 30.87 -21.64 6.59
CA LEU A 204 31.15 -20.55 5.68
C LEU A 204 30.28 -20.60 4.42
N THR A 205 30.14 -21.79 3.84
CA THR A 205 29.26 -22.01 2.67
C THR A 205 27.81 -21.64 2.98
N GLN A 206 27.32 -22.05 4.17
CA GLN A 206 25.98 -21.70 4.63
C GLN A 206 25.85 -20.18 4.83
N SER A 207 26.78 -19.52 5.53
CA SER A 207 26.75 -18.07 5.78
C SER A 207 26.77 -17.26 4.47
N ARG A 208 27.55 -17.67 3.49
CA ARG A 208 27.57 -17.04 2.14
C ARG A 208 26.25 -17.20 1.41
N ASN A 209 25.64 -18.38 1.50
CA ASN A 209 24.30 -18.60 0.94
C ASN A 209 23.26 -17.70 1.63
N ASP A 210 23.27 -17.63 2.96
CA ASP A 210 22.35 -16.80 3.75
C ASP A 210 22.52 -15.32 3.40
N LEU A 211 23.75 -14.82 3.21
CA LEU A 211 24.03 -13.47 2.70
C LEU A 211 23.42 -13.25 1.31
N SER A 212 23.59 -14.20 0.41
CA SER A 212 23.03 -14.11 -0.95
C SER A 212 21.50 -14.04 -0.92
N LEU A 213 20.85 -14.82 -0.04
CA LEU A 213 19.41 -14.80 0.15
C LEU A 213 18.93 -13.48 0.79
N SER A 214 19.66 -12.93 1.76
CA SER A 214 19.34 -11.64 2.37
C SER A 214 19.46 -10.48 1.37
N LEU A 215 20.51 -10.47 0.53
CA LEU A 215 20.65 -9.50 -0.56
C LEU A 215 19.53 -9.63 -1.60
N LEU A 216 19.12 -10.85 -1.92
CA LEU A 216 17.99 -11.11 -2.80
C LEU A 216 16.69 -10.58 -2.20
N ALA A 217 16.43 -10.83 -0.91
CA ALA A 217 15.24 -10.36 -0.22
C ALA A 217 15.16 -8.82 -0.20
N LEU A 218 16.27 -8.14 0.10
CA LEU A 218 16.35 -6.67 0.04
C LEU A 218 16.12 -6.16 -1.39
N SER A 219 16.75 -6.78 -2.39
CA SER A 219 16.57 -6.42 -3.81
C SER A 219 15.11 -6.57 -4.25
N GLN A 220 14.43 -7.64 -3.84
CA GLN A 220 13.01 -7.86 -4.11
C GLN A 220 12.12 -6.83 -3.38
N ALA A 221 12.42 -6.50 -2.13
CA ALA A 221 11.70 -5.47 -1.39
C ALA A 221 11.83 -4.08 -2.02
N LEU A 222 12.95 -3.81 -2.69
CA LEU A 222 13.19 -2.61 -3.51
C LEU A 222 12.48 -2.67 -4.88
N ASN A 223 11.86 -3.82 -5.24
CA ASN A 223 11.32 -4.08 -6.57
C ASN A 223 12.36 -3.94 -7.71
N ARG A 224 13.62 -4.31 -7.46
CA ARG A 224 14.63 -4.39 -8.51
C ARG A 224 14.41 -5.63 -9.38
N THR A 225 14.75 -5.52 -10.64
CA THR A 225 14.64 -6.63 -11.61
C THR A 225 15.68 -7.74 -11.39
N SER A 226 16.83 -7.41 -10.79
CA SER A 226 17.91 -8.36 -10.49
C SER A 226 18.64 -7.97 -9.20
N ALA A 227 19.09 -8.97 -8.46
CA ALA A 227 19.99 -8.82 -7.32
C ALA A 227 21.47 -8.86 -7.75
N GLU A 228 21.77 -9.13 -9.04
CA GLU A 228 23.14 -9.25 -9.54
C GLU A 228 23.90 -7.92 -9.41
N GLY A 229 25.09 -7.96 -8.82
CA GLY A 229 25.91 -6.78 -8.58
C GLY A 229 25.37 -5.83 -7.51
N PHE A 230 24.31 -6.22 -6.76
CA PHE A 230 23.77 -5.41 -5.69
C PHE A 230 24.51 -5.68 -4.39
N ASP A 231 24.99 -4.61 -3.76
CA ASP A 231 25.64 -4.65 -2.45
C ASP A 231 25.31 -3.40 -1.64
N ILE A 232 25.54 -3.46 -0.33
CA ILE A 232 25.23 -2.37 0.62
C ILE A 232 26.48 -1.95 1.39
N VAL A 233 26.49 -0.67 1.80
CA VAL A 233 27.51 -0.10 2.68
C VAL A 233 27.25 -0.49 4.12
N ALA A 234 28.25 -0.96 4.85
CA ALA A 234 28.14 -1.06 6.30
C ALA A 234 28.29 0.36 6.92
N PRO A 235 27.28 0.85 7.66
CA PRO A 235 27.40 2.14 8.33
C PRO A 235 28.48 2.07 9.41
N THR A 236 29.31 3.12 9.52
CA THR A 236 30.25 3.25 10.63
C THR A 236 29.46 3.65 11.88
N PHE A 237 29.28 2.72 12.81
CA PHE A 237 28.67 3.02 14.10
C PHE A 237 29.71 3.75 14.97
N ASP A 238 29.56 5.06 15.09
CA ASP A 238 30.37 5.85 16.00
C ASP A 238 29.92 5.61 17.45
N SER A 239 30.85 5.59 18.40
CA SER A 239 30.61 5.41 19.85
C SER A 239 29.56 6.39 20.41
N LEU A 240 29.39 7.55 19.77
CA LEU A 240 28.36 8.54 20.10
C LEU A 240 26.94 8.01 19.91
N THR A 241 26.73 7.07 18.99
CA THR A 241 25.41 6.48 18.73
C THR A 241 24.94 5.58 19.89
N VAL A 242 25.87 4.84 20.50
CA VAL A 242 25.58 3.99 21.66
C VAL A 242 25.28 4.84 22.91
N GLU A 243 25.95 5.98 23.06
CA GLU A 243 25.70 6.92 24.18
C GLU A 243 24.32 7.60 24.01
N SER A 244 23.91 7.96 22.81
CA SER A 244 22.58 8.54 22.56
C SER A 244 21.42 7.57 22.81
N MET A 245 21.64 6.26 22.67
CA MET A 245 20.67 5.21 23.01
C MET A 245 20.44 5.04 24.53
N ARG A 246 21.29 5.62 25.38
CA ARG A 246 21.11 5.59 26.86
C ARG A 246 19.87 6.35 27.33
N HIS A 247 19.33 7.23 26.51
CA HIS A 247 18.17 8.07 26.83
C HIS A 247 16.94 7.69 26.00
N LEU A 248 16.45 6.44 26.17
CA LEU A 248 15.14 6.09 25.62
C LEU A 248 14.08 7.03 26.23
N ARG A 249 13.33 7.72 25.37
CA ARG A 249 12.27 8.62 25.81
C ARG A 249 11.15 7.83 26.48
N ASN A 250 10.50 8.44 27.46
CA ASN A 250 9.37 7.82 28.14
C ASN A 250 8.28 7.43 27.13
N PRO A 251 7.78 6.19 27.14
CA PRO A 251 6.73 5.73 26.25
C PRO A 251 5.50 6.61 26.22
N ALA A 252 5.12 7.21 27.38
CA ALA A 252 3.97 8.10 27.48
C ALA A 252 4.15 9.41 26.68
N GLU A 253 5.35 9.99 26.65
CA GLU A 253 5.66 11.18 25.86
C GLU A 253 5.67 10.86 24.37
N VAL A 254 6.24 9.71 24.00
CA VAL A 254 6.25 9.24 22.62
C VAL A 254 4.82 8.98 22.13
N LEU A 255 3.98 8.36 22.98
CA LEU A 255 2.57 8.11 22.66
C LEU A 255 1.79 9.40 22.43
N SER A 256 1.93 10.39 23.32
CA SER A 256 1.21 11.67 23.16
C SER A 256 1.57 12.36 21.84
N TYR A 257 2.84 12.40 21.48
CA TYR A 257 3.28 12.94 20.20
C TYR A 257 2.76 12.11 19.00
N ALA A 258 2.81 10.78 19.11
CA ALA A 258 2.39 9.88 18.04
C ALA A 258 0.88 9.94 17.78
N LEU A 259 0.04 10.08 18.81
CA LEU A 259 -1.41 10.24 18.65
C LEU A 259 -1.79 11.47 17.82
N ASP A 260 -0.97 12.53 17.87
CA ASP A 260 -1.25 13.75 17.13
C ASP A 260 -0.59 13.78 15.74
N ASN A 261 0.48 13.01 15.53
CA ASN A 261 1.29 13.14 14.31
C ASN A 261 1.30 11.90 13.42
N ARG A 262 0.95 10.70 13.94
CA ARG A 262 1.01 9.48 13.14
C ARG A 262 -0.05 9.46 12.04
N PRO A 263 0.33 9.21 10.77
CA PRO A 263 -0.58 9.19 9.62
C PRO A 263 -1.76 8.23 9.80
N ARG A 264 -1.51 7.05 10.39
CA ARG A 264 -2.55 6.05 10.67
C ARG A 264 -3.68 6.62 11.54
N ILE A 265 -3.35 7.33 12.61
CA ILE A 265 -4.35 7.93 13.52
C ILE A 265 -5.07 9.09 12.85
N GLN A 266 -4.36 9.91 12.08
CA GLN A 266 -4.96 11.01 11.33
C GLN A 266 -5.94 10.51 10.26
N ALA A 267 -5.61 9.43 9.56
CA ALA A 267 -6.52 8.79 8.61
C ALA A 267 -7.83 8.36 9.28
N GLU A 268 -7.76 7.69 10.45
CA GLU A 268 -8.95 7.23 11.17
C GLU A 268 -9.77 8.42 11.72
N ARG A 269 -9.15 9.50 12.15
CA ARG A 269 -9.84 10.74 12.54
C ARG A 269 -10.61 11.34 11.36
N PHE A 270 -10.02 11.40 10.16
CA PHE A 270 -10.72 11.88 8.96
C PHE A 270 -11.88 10.94 8.55
N ARG A 271 -11.72 9.62 8.70
CA ARG A 271 -12.81 8.65 8.48
C ARG A 271 -13.95 8.81 9.47
N LEU A 272 -13.65 9.12 10.73
CA LEU A 272 -14.67 9.43 11.74
C LEU A 272 -15.45 10.71 11.38
N GLU A 273 -14.77 11.76 10.97
CA GLU A 273 -15.43 12.98 10.50
C GLU A 273 -16.28 12.72 9.23
N GLN A 274 -15.80 11.88 8.32
CA GLN A 274 -16.55 11.44 7.13
C GLN A 274 -17.83 10.70 7.53
N ALA A 275 -17.77 9.79 8.50
CA ALA A 275 -18.93 9.09 9.02
C ALA A 275 -19.97 10.06 9.65
N LEU A 276 -19.52 11.12 10.33
CA LEU A 276 -20.39 12.19 10.82
C LEU A 276 -21.09 12.96 9.67
N ARG A 277 -20.39 13.17 8.53
CA ARG A 277 -21.02 13.74 7.32
C ARG A 277 -22.04 12.81 6.72
N ALA A 278 -21.81 11.48 6.73
CA ALA A 278 -22.78 10.49 6.26
C ALA A 278 -24.11 10.54 7.04
N VAL A 279 -24.08 10.79 8.36
CA VAL A 279 -25.29 11.02 9.15
C VAL A 279 -26.06 12.25 8.66
N ARG A 280 -25.35 13.35 8.34
CA ARG A 280 -25.98 14.57 7.81
C ARG A 280 -26.55 14.35 6.41
N MET A 281 -25.85 13.60 5.56
CA MET A 281 -26.34 13.21 4.25
C MET A 281 -27.65 12.37 4.35
N SER A 282 -27.69 11.40 5.26
CA SER A 282 -28.91 10.61 5.50
C SER A 282 -30.07 11.46 6.01
N ARG A 283 -29.78 12.49 6.84
CA ARG A 283 -30.82 13.44 7.31
C ARG A 283 -31.34 14.35 6.21
N ALA A 284 -30.55 14.59 5.15
CA ALA A 284 -30.97 15.42 4.02
C ALA A 284 -32.22 14.88 3.34
N ALA A 285 -32.47 13.56 3.42
CA ALA A 285 -33.66 12.92 2.89
C ALA A 285 -35.00 13.26 3.63
N TYR A 286 -34.96 14.01 4.75
CA TYR A 286 -36.16 14.56 5.39
C TYR A 286 -36.60 15.88 4.77
N TYR A 287 -35.73 16.55 4.01
CA TYR A 287 -36.03 17.85 3.44
C TYR A 287 -36.59 17.74 2.01
N PRO A 288 -37.36 18.74 1.56
CA PRO A 288 -37.79 18.81 0.18
C PRO A 288 -36.59 18.77 -0.78
N GLN A 289 -36.80 18.18 -1.96
CA GLN A 289 -35.83 18.18 -3.05
C GLN A 289 -36.42 19.00 -4.20
N ILE A 290 -35.63 19.92 -4.73
CA ILE A 290 -36.01 20.81 -5.83
C ILE A 290 -35.09 20.56 -7.00
N THR A 291 -35.65 20.20 -8.12
CA THR A 291 -34.96 19.94 -9.38
C THR A 291 -35.53 20.81 -10.48
N LEU A 292 -34.68 21.51 -11.19
CA LEU A 292 -35.04 22.22 -12.42
C LEU A 292 -34.81 21.26 -13.58
N THR A 293 -35.83 21.09 -14.43
CA THR A 293 -35.77 20.26 -15.61
C THR A 293 -36.12 21.08 -16.84
N GLY A 294 -35.50 20.78 -17.96
CA GLY A 294 -35.86 21.37 -19.26
C GLY A 294 -35.55 20.40 -20.38
N GLY A 295 -36.23 20.54 -21.46
CA GLY A 295 -35.97 19.68 -22.60
C GLY A 295 -36.63 20.12 -23.86
N TYR A 296 -36.15 19.54 -24.94
CA TYR A 296 -36.70 19.64 -26.30
C TYR A 296 -36.95 18.21 -26.79
N GLY A 297 -38.11 17.95 -27.35
CA GLY A 297 -38.46 16.65 -27.92
C GLY A 297 -39.29 16.78 -29.17
N THR A 298 -39.20 15.78 -30.04
CA THR A 298 -40.05 15.65 -31.19
C THR A 298 -40.39 14.19 -31.45
N ASN A 299 -41.59 13.96 -32.02
CA ASN A 299 -42.04 12.63 -32.40
C ASN A 299 -42.40 12.58 -33.86
N VAL A 300 -42.13 11.46 -34.50
CA VAL A 300 -42.54 11.14 -35.86
C VAL A 300 -43.24 9.79 -35.84
N TYR A 301 -44.22 9.59 -36.67
CA TYR A 301 -44.91 8.33 -36.80
C TYR A 301 -45.26 8.00 -38.25
N HIS A 302 -45.41 6.74 -38.55
CA HIS A 302 -45.94 6.25 -39.80
C HIS A 302 -46.93 5.11 -39.45
N SER A 303 -48.20 5.32 -39.86
CA SER A 303 -49.27 4.33 -39.67
C SER A 303 -49.37 3.47 -40.94
N PHE A 304 -49.49 2.18 -40.73
CA PHE A 304 -49.72 1.18 -41.78
C PHE A 304 -51.22 0.86 -41.97
N ALA A 305 -52.12 1.56 -41.25
CA ALA A 305 -53.56 1.33 -41.35
C ALA A 305 -54.06 1.80 -42.73
N THR A 306 -55.05 1.04 -43.29
CA THR A 306 -55.64 1.37 -44.59
C THR A 306 -56.32 2.74 -44.53
N GLY A 307 -55.96 3.65 -45.42
CA GLY A 307 -56.51 4.99 -45.45
C GLY A 307 -55.85 5.99 -44.51
N ALA A 308 -54.75 5.60 -43.81
CA ALA A 308 -54.03 6.50 -42.92
C ALA A 308 -53.32 7.59 -43.71
N VAL A 309 -53.46 8.84 -43.26
CA VAL A 309 -52.70 9.96 -43.78
C VAL A 309 -51.39 10.11 -43.01
N ASN A 310 -50.28 9.82 -43.66
CA ASN A 310 -48.92 9.94 -43.06
C ASN A 310 -48.29 11.26 -43.50
N PRO A 311 -48.17 12.27 -42.62
CA PRO A 311 -47.45 13.49 -42.95
C PRO A 311 -45.97 13.21 -43.26
N ALA A 312 -45.36 14.02 -44.17
CA ALA A 312 -43.95 13.87 -44.46
C ALA A 312 -43.08 14.01 -43.20
N PHE A 313 -42.04 13.18 -43.08
CA PHE A 313 -41.15 13.13 -41.91
C PHE A 313 -40.66 14.52 -41.48
N GLY A 314 -40.12 15.33 -42.38
CA GLY A 314 -39.61 16.66 -42.04
C GLY A 314 -40.69 17.65 -41.57
N ARG A 315 -41.98 17.44 -41.96
CA ARG A 315 -43.10 18.21 -41.43
C ARG A 315 -43.44 17.77 -40.02
N GLN A 316 -43.49 16.48 -39.75
CA GLN A 316 -43.72 15.95 -38.42
C GLN A 316 -42.63 16.39 -37.48
N PHE A 317 -41.38 16.26 -37.89
CA PHE A 317 -40.22 16.62 -37.08
C PHE A 317 -40.27 18.07 -36.55
N ARG A 318 -40.72 18.99 -37.41
CA ARG A 318 -40.87 20.41 -37.02
C ARG A 318 -42.16 20.71 -36.27
N ASN A 319 -43.27 20.11 -36.68
CA ASN A 319 -44.57 20.45 -36.11
C ASN A 319 -44.86 19.73 -34.79
N ASN A 320 -44.23 18.58 -34.55
CA ASN A 320 -44.42 17.82 -33.35
C ASN A 320 -43.36 18.13 -32.28
N SER A 321 -42.57 19.19 -32.48
CA SER A 321 -41.60 19.62 -31.47
C SER A 321 -42.30 20.18 -30.24
N THR A 322 -41.75 19.84 -29.10
CA THR A 322 -42.21 20.28 -27.77
C THR A 322 -41.01 20.75 -26.96
N GLU A 323 -41.12 21.92 -26.41
CA GLU A 323 -40.13 22.51 -25.51
C GLU A 323 -40.78 22.63 -24.14
N TYR A 324 -40.02 22.29 -23.09
CA TYR A 324 -40.51 22.45 -21.72
C TYR A 324 -39.43 22.92 -20.79
N VAL A 325 -39.82 23.69 -19.78
CA VAL A 325 -39.02 24.02 -18.57
C VAL A 325 -39.96 23.80 -17.39
N GLY A 326 -39.48 23.09 -16.43
CA GLY A 326 -40.26 22.74 -15.24
C GLY A 326 -39.45 22.72 -13.96
N VAL A 327 -40.09 22.96 -12.85
CA VAL A 327 -39.55 22.79 -11.51
C VAL A 327 -40.29 21.65 -10.84
N ALA A 328 -39.56 20.62 -10.45
CA ALA A 328 -40.12 19.52 -9.67
C ALA A 328 -39.72 19.69 -8.20
N ILE A 329 -40.72 19.68 -7.31
CA ILE A 329 -40.53 19.75 -5.87
C ILE A 329 -41.07 18.43 -5.28
N ASN A 330 -40.17 17.61 -4.75
CA ASN A 330 -40.51 16.36 -4.08
C ASN A 330 -40.39 16.53 -2.56
N ILE A 331 -41.51 16.42 -1.85
CA ILE A 331 -41.61 16.57 -0.40
C ILE A 331 -41.93 15.19 0.20
N PRO A 332 -40.95 14.53 0.86
CA PRO A 332 -41.14 13.22 1.49
C PRO A 332 -41.99 13.37 2.76
N ILE A 333 -43.24 12.95 2.71
CA ILE A 333 -44.14 12.98 3.87
C ILE A 333 -44.02 11.70 4.70
N PHE A 334 -44.08 10.55 4.05
CA PHE A 334 -43.94 9.24 4.69
C PHE A 334 -43.34 8.23 3.70
N ASN A 335 -42.25 7.60 4.10
CA ASN A 335 -41.50 6.64 3.28
C ASN A 335 -41.28 5.31 4.01
N ARG A 336 -42.27 4.82 4.73
CA ARG A 336 -42.20 3.55 5.45
C ARG A 336 -41.01 3.46 6.41
N MET A 337 -40.64 4.54 7.08
CA MET A 337 -39.49 4.69 8.01
C MET A 337 -38.12 4.52 7.37
N ALA A 338 -37.99 4.47 6.04
CA ALA A 338 -36.72 4.26 5.36
C ALA A 338 -35.67 5.30 5.74
N THR A 339 -36.01 6.60 5.71
CA THR A 339 -35.11 7.69 6.12
C THR A 339 -34.70 7.59 7.59
N ARG A 340 -35.64 7.28 8.49
CA ARG A 340 -35.36 7.10 9.92
C ARG A 340 -34.33 5.97 10.14
N ASN A 341 -34.53 4.83 9.47
CA ASN A 341 -33.66 3.68 9.58
C ASN A 341 -32.28 3.97 8.96
N SER A 342 -32.23 4.67 7.80
CA SER A 342 -30.98 5.11 7.19
C SER A 342 -30.15 6.00 8.13
N VAL A 343 -30.80 6.98 8.79
CA VAL A 343 -30.12 7.82 9.80
C VAL A 343 -29.65 6.98 11.01
N ARG A 344 -30.42 5.98 11.43
CA ARG A 344 -30.03 5.08 12.53
C ARG A 344 -28.81 4.24 12.13
N THR A 345 -28.81 3.67 10.93
CA THR A 345 -27.67 2.93 10.37
C THR A 345 -26.42 3.81 10.27
N ALA A 346 -26.56 5.03 9.76
CA ALA A 346 -25.43 5.97 9.68
C ALA A 346 -24.88 6.32 11.07
N LYS A 347 -25.70 6.47 12.11
CA LYS A 347 -25.25 6.66 13.50
C LYS A 347 -24.50 5.44 14.06
N LEU A 348 -24.95 4.21 13.71
CA LEU A 348 -24.21 2.99 14.08
C LEU A 348 -22.85 2.95 13.37
N GLY A 349 -22.77 3.40 12.10
CA GLY A 349 -21.53 3.57 11.38
C GLY A 349 -20.55 4.53 12.08
N VAL A 350 -21.04 5.66 12.62
CA VAL A 350 -20.19 6.56 13.44
C VAL A 350 -19.65 5.85 14.67
N ARG A 351 -20.51 5.11 15.39
CA ARG A 351 -20.06 4.39 16.59
C ARG A 351 -19.04 3.28 16.25
N SER A 352 -19.25 2.58 15.14
CA SER A 352 -18.28 1.61 14.62
C SER A 352 -16.93 2.26 14.33
N GLN A 353 -16.94 3.43 13.65
CA GLN A 353 -15.70 4.14 13.33
C GLN A 353 -15.00 4.71 14.57
N GLN A 354 -15.73 5.07 15.61
CA GLN A 354 -15.14 5.45 16.91
C GLN A 354 -14.40 4.28 17.55
N LEU A 355 -14.97 3.06 17.48
CA LEU A 355 -14.28 1.87 18.00
C LEU A 355 -13.03 1.53 17.19
N VAL A 356 -13.06 1.68 15.86
CA VAL A 356 -11.89 1.51 14.99
C VAL A 356 -10.77 2.50 15.36
N LEU A 357 -11.12 3.76 15.60
CA LEU A 357 -10.13 4.76 16.06
C LEU A 357 -9.53 4.36 17.41
N THR A 358 -10.36 3.96 18.39
CA THR A 358 -9.88 3.52 19.69
C THR A 358 -8.98 2.28 19.59
N GLU A 359 -9.31 1.33 18.73
CA GLU A 359 -8.48 0.14 18.45
C GLU A 359 -7.13 0.55 17.84
N ALA A 360 -7.12 1.50 16.91
CA ALA A 360 -5.90 2.02 16.30
C ALA A 360 -5.00 2.71 17.34
N GLU A 361 -5.58 3.50 18.27
CA GLU A 361 -4.87 4.15 19.36
C GLU A 361 -4.28 3.13 20.35
N GLN A 362 -5.03 2.11 20.72
CA GLN A 362 -4.55 1.02 21.59
C GLN A 362 -3.44 0.19 20.94
N THR A 363 -3.57 -0.07 19.63
CA THR A 363 -2.55 -0.78 18.85
C THR A 363 -1.25 0.02 18.82
N LEU A 364 -1.33 1.33 18.56
CA LEU A 364 -0.18 2.24 18.57
C LEU A 364 0.50 2.27 19.94
N GLN A 365 -0.27 2.34 21.02
CA GLN A 365 0.26 2.27 22.38
C GLN A 365 1.05 0.97 22.61
N LYS A 366 0.44 -0.16 22.23
CA LYS A 366 1.11 -1.49 22.36
C LYS A 366 2.39 -1.56 21.54
N GLU A 367 2.39 -1.03 20.29
CA GLU A 367 3.56 -1.00 19.43
C GLU A 367 4.70 -0.18 20.08
N ILE A 368 4.40 1.00 20.62
CA ILE A 368 5.38 1.87 21.28
C ILE A 368 5.95 1.20 22.53
N GLU A 369 5.09 0.65 23.41
CA GLU A 369 5.54 -0.03 24.62
C GLU A 369 6.38 -1.27 24.28
N THR A 370 5.96 -2.06 23.30
CA THR A 370 6.72 -3.24 22.83
C THR A 370 8.09 -2.83 22.30
N ALA A 371 8.16 -1.82 21.45
CA ALA A 371 9.41 -1.32 20.89
C ALA A 371 10.35 -0.78 21.98
N TYR A 372 9.80 -0.08 22.98
CA TYR A 372 10.58 0.41 24.12
C TYR A 372 11.24 -0.73 24.90
N TYR A 373 10.46 -1.75 25.31
CA TYR A 373 11.00 -2.89 26.05
C TYR A 373 11.98 -3.73 25.24
N GLN A 374 11.75 -3.85 23.92
CA GLN A 374 12.68 -4.53 23.02
C GLN A 374 14.00 -3.76 22.89
N ALA A 375 13.95 -2.45 22.75
CA ALA A 375 15.14 -1.61 22.68
C ALA A 375 15.95 -1.64 23.99
N ASP A 376 15.29 -1.55 25.15
CA ASP A 376 15.95 -1.66 26.46
C ASP A 376 16.61 -3.02 26.63
N ALA A 377 15.89 -4.10 26.32
CA ALA A 377 16.44 -5.47 26.37
C ALA A 377 17.61 -5.66 25.41
N ALA A 378 17.54 -5.12 24.19
CA ALA A 378 18.62 -5.18 23.20
C ALA A 378 19.87 -4.45 23.69
N LEU A 379 19.74 -3.27 24.31
CA LEU A 379 20.85 -2.53 24.89
C LEU A 379 21.53 -3.29 26.02
N LEU A 380 20.74 -3.92 26.91
CA LEU A 380 21.28 -4.73 28.00
C LEU A 380 21.99 -5.99 27.48
N LYS A 381 21.42 -6.65 26.45
CA LYS A 381 22.04 -7.80 25.77
C LYS A 381 23.36 -7.40 25.14
N TYR A 382 23.41 -6.28 24.41
CA TYR A 382 24.63 -5.77 23.77
C TYR A 382 25.75 -5.55 24.80
N ARG A 383 25.47 -4.82 25.90
CA ARG A 383 26.46 -4.59 26.98
C ARG A 383 26.95 -5.88 27.62
N SER A 384 26.06 -6.84 27.79
CA SER A 384 26.44 -8.15 28.39
C SER A 384 27.28 -8.96 27.40
N ALA A 385 26.96 -8.94 26.11
CA ALA A 385 27.75 -9.61 25.08
C ALA A 385 29.13 -8.97 24.88
N GLU A 386 29.22 -7.63 24.89
CA GLU A 386 30.51 -6.90 24.83
C GLU A 386 31.41 -7.30 26.01
N LYS A 387 30.86 -7.33 27.23
CA LYS A 387 31.60 -7.75 28.42
C LYS A 387 32.04 -9.23 28.35
N ALA A 388 31.17 -10.10 27.84
CA ALA A 388 31.47 -11.52 27.65
C ALA A 388 32.58 -11.72 26.61
N LEU A 389 32.50 -10.99 25.47
CA LEU A 389 33.51 -11.03 24.42
C LEU A 389 34.89 -10.59 24.92
N ASN A 390 34.96 -9.46 25.65
CA ASN A 390 36.21 -8.98 26.24
C ASN A 390 36.80 -10.01 27.19
N SER A 391 35.99 -10.66 28.03
CA SER A 391 36.45 -11.70 28.93
C SER A 391 36.92 -12.96 28.20
N ALA A 392 36.19 -13.40 27.18
CA ALA A 392 36.54 -14.55 26.35
C ALA A 392 37.87 -14.32 25.58
N GLN A 393 38.05 -13.12 25.02
CA GLN A 393 39.32 -12.78 24.35
C GLN A 393 40.54 -12.82 25.28
N VAL A 394 40.39 -12.33 26.49
CA VAL A 394 41.45 -12.43 27.52
C VAL A 394 41.73 -13.89 27.89
N ALA A 395 40.68 -14.68 28.13
CA ALA A 395 40.80 -16.11 28.46
C ALA A 395 41.50 -16.90 27.34
N PHE A 396 41.08 -16.64 26.09
CA PHE A 396 41.72 -17.27 24.91
C PHE A 396 43.21 -16.92 24.79
N ARG A 397 43.57 -15.65 24.99
CA ARG A 397 44.98 -15.25 24.96
C ARG A 397 45.83 -16.05 25.97
N TYR A 398 45.34 -16.20 27.20
CA TYR A 398 46.03 -17.01 28.18
C TYR A 398 46.08 -18.48 27.80
N GLU A 399 45.04 -19.03 27.25
CA GLU A 399 44.99 -20.41 26.82
C GLU A 399 45.88 -20.68 25.60
N ALA A 400 45.96 -19.74 24.66
CA ALA A 400 46.87 -19.79 23.53
C ALA A 400 48.33 -19.80 23.97
N GLU A 401 48.71 -18.98 24.99
CA GLU A 401 50.06 -18.96 25.59
C GLU A 401 50.40 -20.27 26.30
N LYS A 402 49.48 -20.85 27.07
CA LYS A 402 49.64 -22.16 27.69
C LYS A 402 49.81 -23.28 26.68
N TYR A 403 48.98 -23.25 25.62
CA TYR A 403 49.04 -24.26 24.55
C TYR A 403 50.42 -24.16 23.82
N ALA A 404 50.86 -22.94 23.50
CA ALA A 404 52.18 -22.73 22.90
C ALA A 404 53.32 -23.23 23.80
N ALA A 405 53.22 -23.12 25.13
CA ALA A 405 54.15 -23.61 26.11
C ALA A 405 54.04 -25.12 26.41
N GLY A 406 53.12 -25.85 25.74
CA GLY A 406 52.87 -27.27 25.93
C GLY A 406 52.22 -27.60 27.28
N ARG A 407 51.53 -26.63 27.91
CA ARG A 407 50.88 -26.75 29.24
C ARG A 407 49.35 -26.85 29.15
N SER A 408 48.79 -26.94 27.96
CA SER A 408 47.38 -27.09 27.71
C SER A 408 47.12 -28.14 26.62
N THR A 409 45.92 -28.70 26.62
CA THR A 409 45.51 -29.68 25.60
C THR A 409 44.92 -28.97 24.36
N THR A 410 44.95 -29.68 23.23
CA THR A 410 44.24 -29.18 21.99
C THR A 410 42.76 -29.01 22.25
N PHE A 411 42.17 -29.85 23.11
CA PHE A 411 40.75 -29.73 23.47
C PHE A 411 40.44 -28.42 24.21
N ASP A 412 41.24 -28.09 25.24
CA ASP A 412 41.04 -26.84 25.99
C ASP A 412 41.24 -25.60 25.11
N TYR A 413 42.24 -25.63 24.22
CA TYR A 413 42.46 -24.57 23.24
C TYR A 413 41.28 -24.40 22.29
N ASN A 414 40.76 -25.48 21.72
CA ASN A 414 39.61 -25.43 20.81
C ASN A 414 38.33 -25.01 21.55
N LEU A 415 38.11 -25.45 22.77
CA LEU A 415 36.98 -25.03 23.60
C LEU A 415 37.01 -23.53 23.88
N SER A 416 38.20 -22.98 24.19
CA SER A 416 38.37 -21.55 24.43
C SER A 416 38.15 -20.75 23.15
N LEU A 417 38.49 -21.27 21.97
CA LEU A 417 38.22 -20.67 20.65
C LEU A 417 36.72 -20.61 20.35
N ILE A 418 35.97 -21.70 20.64
CA ILE A 418 34.52 -21.73 20.47
C ILE A 418 33.86 -20.67 21.36
N HIS A 419 34.33 -20.48 22.58
CA HIS A 419 33.77 -19.47 23.48
C HIS A 419 33.99 -18.02 23.03
N ILE A 420 34.95 -17.71 22.19
CA ILE A 420 35.07 -16.39 21.56
C ILE A 420 34.02 -16.19 20.48
N SER A 421 33.73 -17.21 19.68
CA SER A 421 32.78 -17.12 18.59
C SER A 421 31.32 -17.04 19.06
N GLU A 422 30.99 -17.58 20.25
CA GLU A 422 29.64 -17.59 20.80
C GLU A 422 29.07 -16.20 21.20
N PRO A 423 29.80 -15.34 21.96
CA PRO A 423 29.32 -14.01 22.30
C PRO A 423 29.17 -13.11 21.07
N THR A 424 30.07 -13.24 20.09
CA THR A 424 30.00 -12.49 18.83
C THR A 424 28.69 -12.83 18.09
N ARG A 425 28.30 -14.10 18.01
CA ARG A 425 27.01 -14.53 17.46
C ARG A 425 25.79 -13.96 18.21
N ARG A 426 25.87 -13.87 19.54
CA ARG A 426 24.74 -13.40 20.39
C ARG A 426 24.58 -11.87 20.39
N SER A 427 25.62 -11.10 20.02
CA SER A 427 25.54 -9.65 20.00
C SER A 427 24.89 -9.10 18.73
N TYR A 428 24.78 -9.90 17.66
CA TYR A 428 24.19 -9.54 16.38
C TYR A 428 22.71 -10.01 16.20
N ILE A 429 22.16 -10.77 17.16
CA ILE A 429 20.76 -11.16 17.23
C ILE A 429 20.03 -10.32 18.28
#